data_c44283adb59a192da86d2f2b0c4db4cc
#
_entry.id   c44283adb59a192da86d2f2b0c4db4cc
#
_cell.length_a   1.000
_cell.length_b   1.000
_cell.length_c   1.000
_cell.angle_alpha   90.00
_cell.angle_beta   90.00
_cell.angle_gamma   90.00
#
_symmetry.space_group_name_H-M   'P 1'
#
loop_
_entity.id
_entity.type
_entity.pdbx_description
1 polymer ?
#
loop_
_entity_poly.entity_id
_entity_poly.type
_entity_poly.pdbx_seq_one_letter_code
_entity_poly.pdbx_strand_id
1 'polypeptide(L)'
;MTTFSSFDTFRPISQMVATDVMPALARPRKLPLRISCLGTASHDDGEAADSFDRTIPLGECPSPDEAVRFASLRLSQASICTGPDSFTHFRPRIMVIQDREHRLFLAGYIRAGVILWQQPVASDSEARRVVTEASRLRGMAFRASDPAEARTLRYRAAMLEARLVDPFWRATAAELLRLPRAA
;
A
#
# COMPACT_ATOMS: atom_id res chain seq x y z
N MET A 1 -12.98 -17.87 -31.75
CA MET A 1 -13.99 -16.91 -31.24
C MET A 1 -14.13 -17.14 -29.74
N THR A 2 -13.38 -16.38 -28.96
CA THR A 2 -13.42 -16.45 -27.49
C THR A 2 -14.23 -15.26 -26.99
N THR A 3 -15.44 -15.53 -26.56
CA THR A 3 -16.36 -14.55 -25.97
C THR A 3 -15.79 -14.10 -24.65
N PHE A 4 -15.30 -12.87 -24.58
CA PHE A 4 -15.09 -12.15 -23.34
C PHE A 4 -16.47 -11.82 -22.74
N SER A 5 -16.96 -12.71 -21.90
CA SER A 5 -18.09 -12.45 -21.02
C SER A 5 -17.52 -12.11 -19.66
N SER A 6 -17.83 -10.97 -19.19
CA SER A 6 -18.19 -10.58 -17.84
C SER A 6 -17.80 -9.15 -17.59
N PHE A 7 -18.77 -8.29 -17.70
CA PHE A 7 -18.80 -7.07 -16.90
C PHE A 7 -18.73 -7.52 -15.43
N ASP A 8 -17.57 -7.36 -14.83
CA ASP A 8 -17.41 -7.55 -13.39
C ASP A 8 -18.39 -6.63 -12.70
N THR A 9 -19.41 -7.25 -12.14
CA THR A 9 -20.50 -6.56 -11.43
C THR A 9 -19.81 -5.74 -10.34
N PHE A 10 -19.91 -4.43 -10.46
CA PHE A 10 -19.28 -3.50 -9.53
C PHE A 10 -19.66 -3.88 -8.08
N ARG A 11 -18.67 -4.27 -7.30
CA ARG A 11 -18.87 -4.54 -5.88
C ARG A 11 -18.79 -3.24 -5.09
N PRO A 12 -19.73 -2.95 -4.19
CA PRO A 12 -19.65 -1.81 -3.30
C PRO A 12 -18.39 -1.93 -2.41
N ILE A 13 -17.89 -0.79 -1.94
CA ILE A 13 -16.67 -0.72 -1.14
C ILE A 13 -16.69 -1.69 0.06
N SER A 14 -17.86 -1.90 0.68
CA SER A 14 -18.07 -2.84 1.79
C SER A 14 -17.79 -4.31 1.42
N GLN A 15 -17.79 -4.65 0.13
CA GLN A 15 -17.46 -6.00 -0.36
C GLN A 15 -16.01 -6.11 -0.87
N MET A 16 -15.33 -4.96 -1.05
CA MET A 16 -13.96 -4.90 -1.58
C MET A 16 -12.90 -4.77 -0.50
N VAL A 17 -13.27 -4.36 0.71
CA VAL A 17 -12.36 -4.11 1.81
C VAL A 17 -12.60 -5.09 2.97
N ALA A 18 -11.55 -5.36 3.74
CA ALA A 18 -11.64 -6.22 4.90
C ALA A 18 -12.58 -5.64 5.97
N THR A 19 -13.19 -6.50 6.78
CA THR A 19 -14.22 -6.13 7.78
C THR A 19 -13.71 -5.13 8.82
N ASP A 20 -12.40 -5.14 9.11
CA ASP A 20 -11.74 -4.20 10.03
C ASP A 20 -11.67 -2.77 9.49
N VAL A 21 -11.88 -2.57 8.19
CA VAL A 21 -11.91 -1.25 7.54
C VAL A 21 -13.28 -0.58 7.62
N MET A 22 -14.36 -1.36 7.81
CA MET A 22 -15.74 -0.86 7.85
C MET A 22 -15.95 0.33 8.82
N PRO A 23 -15.42 0.32 10.05
CA PRO A 23 -15.57 1.47 10.95
C PRO A 23 -14.91 2.75 10.43
N ALA A 24 -13.83 2.62 9.65
CA ALA A 24 -13.17 3.77 9.02
C ALA A 24 -14.04 4.38 7.91
N LEU A 25 -14.76 3.56 7.15
CA LEU A 25 -15.67 4.00 6.09
C LEU A 25 -16.85 4.83 6.62
N ALA A 26 -17.34 4.52 7.82
CA ALA A 26 -18.47 5.20 8.44
C ALA A 26 -18.13 6.58 9.04
N ARG A 27 -16.85 6.95 9.16
CA ARG A 27 -16.45 8.23 9.75
C ARG A 27 -16.72 9.41 8.80
N PRO A 28 -17.19 10.57 9.30
CA PRO A 28 -17.32 11.78 8.50
C PRO A 28 -16.00 12.18 7.84
N ARG A 29 -16.06 12.64 6.59
CA ARG A 29 -14.90 13.02 5.79
C ARG A 29 -15.07 14.41 5.23
N LYS A 30 -13.96 15.14 5.09
CA LYS A 30 -13.92 16.39 4.36
C LYS A 30 -13.53 16.14 2.90
N LEU A 31 -14.52 16.25 2.05
CA LEU A 31 -14.37 16.04 0.60
C LEU A 31 -13.70 17.24 -0.09
N PRO A 32 -13.06 17.04 -1.23
CA PRO A 32 -12.87 15.77 -1.93
C PRO A 32 -11.81 14.89 -1.27
N LEU A 33 -11.85 13.58 -1.56
CA LEU A 33 -10.82 12.63 -1.16
C LEU A 33 -9.67 12.68 -2.15
N ARG A 34 -8.45 12.75 -1.64
CA ARG A 34 -7.20 12.73 -2.43
C ARG A 34 -6.64 11.33 -2.49
N ILE A 35 -6.24 10.92 -3.69
CA ILE A 35 -5.66 9.61 -3.96
C ILE A 35 -4.20 9.80 -4.36
N SER A 36 -3.30 9.03 -3.73
CA SER A 36 -1.89 8.98 -4.06
C SER A 36 -1.36 7.55 -4.01
N CYS A 37 -0.27 7.31 -4.74
CA CYS A 37 0.44 6.05 -4.74
C CYS A 37 1.86 6.25 -4.20
N LEU A 38 2.22 5.48 -3.18
CA LEU A 38 3.57 5.40 -2.65
C LEU A 38 4.25 4.19 -3.28
N GLY A 39 5.47 4.39 -3.75
CA GLY A 39 6.25 3.34 -4.37
C GLY A 39 7.73 3.66 -4.37
N THR A 40 8.49 2.80 -5.01
CA THR A 40 9.92 2.97 -5.21
C THR A 40 10.17 3.44 -6.64
N ALA A 41 10.83 4.56 -6.79
CA ALA A 41 11.29 5.09 -8.07
C ALA A 41 12.75 4.74 -8.28
N SER A 42 13.18 4.54 -9.52
CA SER A 42 14.59 4.35 -9.90
C SER A 42 14.87 5.05 -11.22
N HIS A 43 16.14 5.47 -11.40
CA HIS A 43 16.67 5.92 -12.68
C HIS A 43 17.18 4.74 -13.50
N ASP A 44 17.22 4.89 -14.82
CA ASP A 44 17.49 3.79 -15.77
C ASP A 44 18.98 3.47 -15.95
N ASP A 45 19.84 3.97 -15.10
CA ASP A 45 21.29 3.87 -15.26
C ASP A 45 21.88 2.52 -14.88
N GLY A 46 21.04 1.51 -14.69
CA GLY A 46 21.47 0.12 -14.50
C GLY A 46 22.10 -0.22 -13.15
N GLU A 47 22.35 0.75 -12.30
CA GLU A 47 22.83 0.52 -10.95
C GLU A 47 21.67 0.48 -9.93
N ALA A 48 21.52 -0.64 -9.27
CA ALA A 48 20.50 -0.87 -8.24
C ALA A 48 20.63 0.08 -7.02
N ALA A 49 21.57 1.01 -7.05
CA ALA A 49 21.92 1.89 -5.94
C ALA A 49 20.97 3.08 -5.75
N ASP A 50 20.25 3.54 -6.77
CA ASP A 50 19.52 4.81 -6.74
C ASP A 50 18.00 4.64 -6.67
N SER A 51 17.50 3.63 -5.97
CA SER A 51 16.07 3.52 -5.70
C SER A 51 15.67 4.34 -4.48
N PHE A 52 14.68 5.22 -4.63
CA PHE A 52 14.14 6.06 -3.57
C PHE A 52 12.62 5.96 -3.44
N ASP A 53 12.12 6.20 -2.24
CA ASP A 53 10.67 6.22 -1.99
C ASP A 53 10.05 7.49 -2.59
N ARG A 54 8.99 7.32 -3.39
CA ARG A 54 8.27 8.41 -4.04
C ARG A 54 6.77 8.30 -3.79
N THR A 55 6.11 9.45 -3.68
CA THR A 55 4.65 9.56 -3.64
C THR A 55 4.17 10.28 -4.89
N ILE A 56 3.28 9.64 -5.65
CA ILE A 56 2.68 10.20 -6.86
C ILE A 56 1.22 10.54 -6.56
N PRO A 57 0.80 11.82 -6.70
CA PRO A 57 -0.60 12.18 -6.65
C PRO A 57 -1.32 11.65 -7.88
N LEU A 58 -2.49 11.03 -7.70
CA LEU A 58 -3.28 10.43 -8.78
C LEU A 58 -4.53 11.23 -9.13
N GLY A 59 -5.11 11.94 -8.16
CA GLY A 59 -6.29 12.76 -8.35
C GLY A 59 -7.15 12.90 -7.11
N GLU A 60 -8.35 13.47 -7.30
CA GLU A 60 -9.34 13.70 -6.26
C GLU A 60 -10.69 13.10 -6.66
N CYS A 61 -11.44 12.60 -5.68
CA CYS A 61 -12.78 12.02 -5.88
C CYS A 61 -13.77 12.55 -4.84
N PRO A 62 -15.06 12.72 -5.22
CA PRO A 62 -16.07 13.28 -4.34
C PRO A 62 -16.65 12.27 -3.33
N SER A 63 -16.35 10.96 -3.49
CA SER A 63 -16.88 9.93 -2.60
C SER A 63 -15.87 8.78 -2.36
N PRO A 64 -16.01 8.03 -1.25
CA PRO A 64 -15.17 6.86 -0.97
C PRO A 64 -15.23 5.77 -2.04
N ASP A 65 -16.43 5.48 -2.56
CA ASP A 65 -16.61 4.45 -3.59
C ASP A 65 -15.90 4.85 -4.89
N GLU A 66 -16.02 6.10 -5.30
CA GLU A 66 -15.32 6.60 -6.47
C GLU A 66 -13.80 6.62 -6.27
N ALA A 67 -13.33 6.99 -5.08
CA ALA A 67 -11.91 6.98 -4.78
C ALA A 67 -11.29 5.58 -4.89
N VAL A 68 -11.97 4.55 -4.38
CA VAL A 68 -11.53 3.15 -4.49
C VAL A 68 -11.56 2.67 -5.94
N ARG A 69 -12.61 3.00 -6.69
CA ARG A 69 -12.69 2.68 -8.13
C ARG A 69 -11.57 3.33 -8.92
N PHE A 70 -11.40 4.64 -8.71
CA PHE A 70 -10.38 5.41 -9.39
C PHE A 70 -8.96 4.88 -9.10
N ALA A 71 -8.66 4.55 -7.85
CA ALA A 71 -7.39 3.97 -7.46
C ALA A 71 -7.13 2.63 -8.20
N SER A 72 -8.15 1.77 -8.28
CA SER A 72 -8.05 0.49 -8.98
C SER A 72 -7.86 0.66 -10.49
N LEU A 73 -8.60 1.62 -11.09
CA LEU A 73 -8.46 1.96 -12.50
C LEU A 73 -7.06 2.49 -12.82
N ARG A 74 -6.54 3.40 -11.99
CA ARG A 74 -5.19 3.96 -12.18
C ARG A 74 -4.11 2.90 -12.08
N LEU A 75 -4.25 1.96 -11.15
CA LEU A 75 -3.31 0.86 -11.02
C LEU A 75 -3.27 -0.03 -12.28
N SER A 76 -4.42 -0.29 -12.91
CA SER A 76 -4.51 -1.14 -14.11
C SER A 76 -4.00 -0.44 -15.37
N GLN A 77 -3.99 0.89 -15.41
CA GLN A 77 -3.64 1.67 -16.62
C GLN A 77 -2.14 1.91 -16.83
N ALA A 78 -1.24 1.26 -16.11
CA ALA A 78 0.20 1.51 -16.20
C ALA A 78 0.63 3.00 -16.08
N SER A 79 -0.33 3.93 -16.02
CA SER A 79 -0.10 5.39 -15.95
C SER A 79 0.57 5.85 -14.65
N ILE A 80 0.66 4.97 -13.68
CA ILE A 80 1.40 5.20 -12.44
C ILE A 80 2.91 5.01 -12.67
N CYS A 81 3.29 4.27 -13.71
CA CYS A 81 4.69 3.92 -13.98
C CYS A 81 5.48 5.03 -14.68
N THR A 82 4.79 6.03 -15.21
CA THR A 82 5.41 7.19 -15.87
C THR A 82 5.08 8.45 -15.06
N GLY A 83 5.94 8.79 -14.11
CA GLY A 83 5.81 10.03 -13.35
C GLY A 83 6.20 11.26 -14.21
N PRO A 84 5.75 12.46 -13.82
CA PRO A 84 6.16 13.72 -14.48
C PRO A 84 7.64 14.08 -14.23
N ASP A 85 8.31 13.37 -13.37
CA ASP A 85 9.70 13.59 -13.00
C ASP A 85 10.63 12.63 -13.75
N SER A 86 11.90 12.90 -13.75
CA SER A 86 12.99 12.24 -14.49
C SER A 86 13.30 10.78 -14.09
N PHE A 87 12.44 10.10 -13.36
CA PHE A 87 12.63 8.67 -13.07
C PHE A 87 12.02 7.79 -14.17
N THR A 88 12.73 6.73 -14.53
CA THR A 88 12.35 5.85 -15.65
C THR A 88 11.42 4.74 -15.20
N HIS A 89 11.55 4.29 -13.94
CA HIS A 89 10.75 3.22 -13.38
C HIS A 89 10.13 3.58 -12.04
N PHE A 90 8.83 3.34 -11.90
CA PHE A 90 8.11 3.45 -10.64
C PHE A 90 7.43 2.13 -10.31
N ARG A 91 7.75 1.59 -9.14
CA ARG A 91 7.13 0.36 -8.62
C ARG A 91 6.11 0.71 -7.53
N PRO A 92 4.80 0.69 -7.83
CA PRO A 92 3.76 0.94 -6.85
C PRO A 92 3.81 -0.06 -5.69
N ARG A 93 3.63 0.42 -4.45
CA ARG A 93 3.64 -0.43 -3.25
C ARG A 93 2.41 -0.25 -2.38
N ILE A 94 1.98 0.99 -2.18
CA ILE A 94 0.87 1.34 -1.30
C ILE A 94 0.00 2.40 -2.00
N MET A 95 -1.30 2.16 -2.05
CA MET A 95 -2.29 3.15 -2.43
C MET A 95 -2.81 3.84 -1.17
N VAL A 96 -2.95 5.18 -1.21
CA VAL A 96 -3.40 5.97 -0.07
C VAL A 96 -4.58 6.83 -0.47
N ILE A 97 -5.61 6.86 0.36
CA ILE A 97 -6.73 7.78 0.25
C ILE A 97 -6.77 8.66 1.52
N GLN A 98 -6.76 9.97 1.31
CA GLN A 98 -6.81 10.98 2.37
C GLN A 98 -8.00 11.91 2.17
N ASP A 99 -8.50 12.51 3.23
CA ASP A 99 -9.48 13.58 3.11
C ASP A 99 -8.79 14.94 2.82
N ARG A 100 -9.59 15.99 2.63
CA ARG A 100 -9.09 17.33 2.34
C ARG A 100 -8.19 17.89 3.45
N GLU A 101 -8.30 17.42 4.68
CA GLU A 101 -7.47 17.79 5.82
C GLU A 101 -6.24 16.87 5.97
N HIS A 102 -5.90 16.09 4.93
CA HIS A 102 -4.81 15.12 4.95
C HIS A 102 -4.95 13.98 5.97
N ARG A 103 -6.15 13.80 6.54
CA ARG A 103 -6.39 12.67 7.43
C ARG A 103 -6.50 11.39 6.59
N LEU A 104 -5.74 10.39 6.99
CA LEU A 104 -5.72 9.10 6.32
C LEU A 104 -7.07 8.40 6.43
N PHE A 105 -7.59 7.97 5.29
CA PHE A 105 -8.85 7.24 5.19
C PHE A 105 -8.62 5.75 4.98
N LEU A 106 -7.89 5.38 3.93
CA LEU A 106 -7.52 4.02 3.60
C LEU A 106 -6.06 3.95 3.19
N ALA A 107 -5.44 2.82 3.51
CA ALA A 107 -4.16 2.41 2.95
C ALA A 107 -4.33 1.04 2.28
N GLY A 108 -3.82 0.89 1.06
CA GLY A 108 -3.99 -0.33 0.28
C GLY A 108 -2.65 -0.93 -0.11
N TYR A 109 -2.38 -2.17 0.31
CA TYR A 109 -1.22 -2.92 -0.16
C TYR A 109 -1.44 -3.39 -1.60
N ILE A 110 -0.50 -3.05 -2.49
CA ILE A 110 -0.58 -3.42 -3.90
C ILE A 110 0.15 -4.75 -4.12
N ARG A 111 -0.59 -5.75 -4.62
CA ARG A 111 -0.05 -7.06 -4.95
C ARG A 111 -0.71 -7.62 -6.19
N ALA A 112 0.10 -8.04 -7.17
CA ALA A 112 -0.38 -8.67 -8.41
C ALA A 112 -1.49 -7.88 -9.14
N GLY A 113 -1.37 -6.54 -9.18
CA GLY A 113 -2.37 -5.68 -9.82
C GLY A 113 -3.66 -5.45 -9.03
N VAL A 114 -3.72 -5.91 -7.78
CA VAL A 114 -4.88 -5.74 -6.89
C VAL A 114 -4.48 -4.88 -5.68
N ILE A 115 -5.42 -4.04 -5.22
CA ILE A 115 -5.25 -3.25 -4.00
C ILE A 115 -5.99 -3.93 -2.85
N LEU A 116 -5.25 -4.30 -1.82
CA LEU A 116 -5.79 -4.89 -0.59
C LEU A 116 -5.91 -3.78 0.45
N TRP A 117 -7.11 -3.24 0.58
CA TRP A 117 -7.41 -2.10 1.43
C TRP A 117 -7.38 -2.46 2.91
N GLN A 118 -6.85 -1.54 3.73
CA GLN A 118 -6.73 -1.67 5.18
C GLN A 118 -6.95 -0.32 5.85
N GLN A 119 -7.27 -0.37 7.15
CA GLN A 119 -7.26 0.82 7.99
C GLN A 119 -5.81 1.26 8.23
N PRO A 120 -5.44 2.53 7.93
CA PRO A 120 -4.13 3.04 8.27
C PRO A 120 -3.94 3.11 9.78
N VAL A 121 -2.69 3.14 10.19
CA VAL A 121 -2.31 3.32 11.60
C VAL A 121 -2.80 4.69 12.09
N ALA A 122 -3.44 4.70 13.26
CA ALA A 122 -4.08 5.90 13.81
C ALA A 122 -3.26 6.61 14.91
N SER A 123 -2.21 5.96 15.44
CA SER A 123 -1.38 6.50 16.53
C SER A 123 0.03 5.92 16.52
N ASP A 124 0.97 6.65 17.17
CA ASP A 124 2.36 6.18 17.32
C ASP A 124 2.46 4.87 18.11
N SER A 125 1.61 4.66 19.10
CA SER A 125 1.59 3.41 19.86
C SER A 125 1.17 2.23 19.00
N GLU A 126 0.21 2.43 18.11
CA GLU A 126 -0.19 1.42 17.11
C GLU A 126 0.92 1.21 16.07
N ALA A 127 1.57 2.29 15.61
CA ALA A 127 2.68 2.20 14.67
C ALA A 127 3.83 1.36 15.22
N ARG A 128 4.22 1.60 16.48
CA ARG A 128 5.26 0.79 17.16
C ARG A 128 4.90 -0.70 17.22
N ARG A 129 3.64 -1.01 17.56
CA ARG A 129 3.18 -2.41 17.57
C ARG A 129 3.24 -3.03 16.17
N VAL A 130 2.81 -2.30 15.15
CA VAL A 130 2.85 -2.77 13.75
C VAL A 130 4.29 -3.03 13.31
N VAL A 131 5.23 -2.10 13.57
CA VAL A 131 6.66 -2.26 13.25
C VAL A 131 7.24 -3.47 13.96
N THR A 132 6.98 -3.63 15.25
CA THR A 132 7.47 -4.77 16.05
C THR A 132 6.95 -6.10 15.52
N GLU A 133 5.65 -6.18 15.25
CA GLU A 133 5.03 -7.42 14.76
C GLU A 133 5.49 -7.75 13.32
N ALA A 134 5.60 -6.77 12.44
CA ALA A 134 6.13 -6.98 11.10
C ALA A 134 7.58 -7.49 11.14
N SER A 135 8.42 -6.90 12.00
CA SER A 135 9.80 -7.35 12.21
C SER A 135 9.85 -8.79 12.75
N ARG A 136 8.99 -9.14 13.73
CA ARG A 136 8.86 -10.50 14.26
C ARG A 136 8.49 -11.51 13.16
N LEU A 137 7.48 -11.19 12.34
CA LEU A 137 7.06 -12.06 11.23
C LEU A 137 8.16 -12.26 10.19
N ARG A 138 8.92 -11.20 9.85
CA ARG A 138 10.07 -11.33 8.96
C ARG A 138 11.17 -12.20 9.56
N GLY A 139 11.36 -12.11 10.89
CA GLY A 139 12.28 -12.99 11.61
C GLY A 139 11.89 -14.45 11.58
N MET A 140 10.61 -14.71 11.73
CA MET A 140 10.09 -16.08 11.58
C MET A 140 10.27 -16.57 10.14
N ALA A 141 9.94 -15.74 9.14
CA ALA A 141 10.11 -16.06 7.73
C ALA A 141 11.57 -16.38 7.35
N PHE A 142 12.53 -15.74 8.01
CA PHE A 142 13.94 -16.01 7.79
C PHE A 142 14.36 -17.39 8.35
N ARG A 143 13.77 -17.81 9.46
CA ARG A 143 14.05 -19.10 10.11
C ARG A 143 13.19 -20.25 9.62
N ALA A 144 12.13 -19.98 8.86
CA ALA A 144 11.24 -21.01 8.33
C ALA A 144 11.98 -21.89 7.31
N SER A 145 11.94 -23.20 7.52
CA SER A 145 12.49 -24.20 6.59
C SER A 145 11.58 -24.42 5.39
N ASP A 146 10.27 -24.24 5.54
CA ASP A 146 9.31 -24.31 4.43
C ASP A 146 9.22 -23.00 3.66
N PRO A 147 9.53 -22.98 2.34
CA PRO A 147 9.41 -21.80 1.49
C PRO A 147 7.97 -21.25 1.39
N ALA A 148 6.96 -22.08 1.53
CA ALA A 148 5.55 -21.64 1.50
C ALA A 148 5.18 -20.89 2.78
N GLU A 149 5.59 -21.40 3.93
CA GLU A 149 5.46 -20.73 5.21
C GLU A 149 6.21 -19.39 5.21
N ALA A 150 7.47 -19.39 4.76
CA ALA A 150 8.29 -18.18 4.66
C ALA A 150 7.61 -17.10 3.80
N ARG A 151 7.01 -17.48 2.67
CA ARG A 151 6.25 -16.56 1.80
C ARG A 151 5.02 -16.00 2.50
N THR A 152 4.28 -16.84 3.21
CA THR A 152 3.09 -16.44 3.97
C THR A 152 3.44 -15.42 5.05
N LEU A 153 4.50 -15.68 5.81
CA LEU A 153 4.97 -14.78 6.87
C LEU A 153 5.45 -13.43 6.31
N ARG A 154 6.20 -13.43 5.19
CA ARG A 154 6.61 -12.19 4.49
C ARG A 154 5.41 -11.40 3.98
N TYR A 155 4.40 -12.08 3.45
CA TYR A 155 3.17 -11.44 3.01
C TYR A 155 2.43 -10.77 4.16
N ARG A 156 2.26 -11.47 5.30
CA ARG A 156 1.63 -10.89 6.50
C ARG A 156 2.38 -9.67 7.02
N ALA A 157 3.71 -9.71 7.03
CA ALA A 157 4.53 -8.57 7.41
C ALA A 157 4.32 -7.38 6.46
N ALA A 158 4.33 -7.61 5.14
CA ALA A 158 4.10 -6.56 4.15
C ALA A 158 2.70 -5.93 4.25
N MET A 159 1.69 -6.72 4.57
CA MET A 159 0.34 -6.23 4.84
C MET A 159 0.30 -5.29 6.04
N LEU A 160 0.98 -5.62 7.12
CA LEU A 160 1.09 -4.75 8.29
C LEU A 160 1.84 -3.45 7.97
N GLU A 161 2.98 -3.55 7.28
CA GLU A 161 3.80 -2.39 6.90
C GLU A 161 3.07 -1.44 5.95
N ALA A 162 2.18 -1.93 5.11
CA ALA A 162 1.36 -1.09 4.22
C ALA A 162 0.40 -0.14 4.97
N ARG A 163 0.12 -0.41 6.25
CA ARG A 163 -0.63 0.49 7.14
C ARG A 163 0.19 1.69 7.61
N LEU A 164 1.54 1.60 7.52
CA LEU A 164 2.47 2.66 7.91
C LEU A 164 2.62 3.64 6.75
N VAL A 165 1.80 4.67 6.70
CA VAL A 165 1.85 5.70 5.65
C VAL A 165 2.85 6.79 6.00
N ASP A 166 3.05 7.07 7.29
CA ASP A 166 4.00 8.07 7.78
C ASP A 166 5.45 7.69 7.40
N PRO A 167 6.21 8.61 6.75
CA PRO A 167 7.57 8.34 6.31
C PRO A 167 8.53 7.93 7.44
N PHE A 168 8.38 8.49 8.64
CA PHE A 168 9.21 8.15 9.79
C PHE A 168 9.04 6.67 10.18
N TRP A 169 7.80 6.20 10.31
CA TRP A 169 7.53 4.82 10.67
C TRP A 169 7.90 3.84 9.56
N ARG A 170 7.80 4.26 8.30
CA ARG A 170 8.26 3.46 7.16
C ARG A 170 9.77 3.31 7.16
N ALA A 171 10.51 4.40 7.40
CA ALA A 171 11.97 4.36 7.53
C ALA A 171 12.40 3.47 8.69
N THR A 172 11.77 3.61 9.86
CA THR A 172 12.02 2.78 11.05
C THR A 172 11.81 1.29 10.75
N ALA A 173 10.73 0.92 10.06
CA ALA A 173 10.50 -0.46 9.65
C ALA A 173 11.59 -0.96 8.68
N ALA A 174 12.05 -0.13 7.75
CA ALA A 174 13.09 -0.47 6.80
C ALA A 174 14.46 -0.66 7.48
N GLU A 175 14.80 0.18 8.46
CA GLU A 175 16.04 0.05 9.24
C GLU A 175 16.09 -1.23 10.05
N LEU A 176 15.00 -1.59 10.71
CA LEU A 176 14.92 -2.86 11.46
C LEU A 176 15.11 -4.09 10.56
N LEU A 177 14.88 -3.95 9.25
CA LEU A 177 15.17 -5.01 8.28
C LEU A 177 16.65 -5.09 7.91
N ARG A 178 17.40 -3.98 8.03
CA ARG A 178 18.83 -3.91 7.67
C ARG A 178 19.76 -4.30 8.82
N LEU A 179 19.29 -4.17 10.06
CA LEU A 179 20.12 -4.54 11.21
C LEU A 179 20.44 -6.03 11.18
N PRO A 180 21.73 -6.42 11.26
CA PRO A 180 22.10 -7.81 11.47
C PRO A 180 21.48 -8.25 12.81
N ARG A 181 20.69 -9.31 12.77
CA ARG A 181 20.09 -9.85 13.99
C ARG A 181 21.21 -10.46 14.83
N ALA A 182 21.34 -9.95 16.06
CA ALA A 182 22.18 -10.62 17.04
C ALA A 182 21.75 -12.09 17.10
N ALA A 183 22.74 -12.96 16.94
CA ALA A 183 22.60 -14.41 16.94
C ALA A 183 22.16 -14.90 18.32
#